data_b94341ace196def229c80a40919b9b17
#
_entry.id   b94341ace196def229c80a40919b9b17
#
_cell.length_a   1.000
_cell.length_b   1.000
_cell.length_c   1.000
_cell.angle_alpha   90.00
_cell.angle_beta   90.00
_cell.angle_gamma   90.00
#
_symmetry.space_group_name_H-M   'P 1'
#
loop_
_entity.id
_entity.type
_entity.pdbx_description
1 polymer ?
#
loop_
_entity_poly.entity_id
_entity_poly.type
_entity_poly.pdbx_seq_one_letter_code
_entity_poly.pdbx_strand_id
1 'polypeptide(L)'
;MTNSVTHSLGCYMNLGSLEASVHTSDASFHAIREAGYVGVQFGDFPTQDRVQAAQALGLGVCGSGRINAPAGAFALAQKGADSGFECLTVHVGWGMEDDAEVDRLAAAVIEASQKHRIPLYVETHRATILQDIWRAVQLVKRFPELEVNCDFSHWYTGLEMVYGGVEKKIEFIHPVIERMGFIHARIGNPGCIQVDIGDGDSATRPYVAHFCTVWTQVFSAYLKRPATHRFCFGTELLGPEIYYARTFNGKEESDRWEQALVLVKLANECFSKAQGQA
;
A
#
# COMPACT_ATOMS: atom_id res chain seq x y z
N MET A 1 6.03 5.06 -32.20
CA MET A 1 5.55 3.78 -31.70
C MET A 1 5.23 4.00 -30.23
N THR A 2 3.96 4.10 -29.87
CA THR A 2 3.53 4.18 -28.46
C THR A 2 3.77 2.80 -27.86
N ASN A 3 4.78 2.68 -26.99
CA ASN A 3 4.92 1.49 -26.16
C ASN A 3 3.61 1.34 -25.37
N SER A 4 2.78 0.40 -25.75
CA SER A 4 1.61 0.05 -24.94
C SER A 4 2.13 -0.51 -23.63
N VAL A 5 1.91 0.22 -22.54
CA VAL A 5 2.18 -0.30 -21.21
C VAL A 5 1.28 -1.51 -21.00
N THR A 6 1.87 -2.67 -20.72
CA THR A 6 1.11 -3.88 -20.37
C THR A 6 0.85 -3.90 -18.88
N HIS A 7 -0.30 -4.44 -18.48
CA HIS A 7 -0.59 -4.65 -17.06
C HIS A 7 0.47 -5.55 -16.44
N SER A 8 1.06 -5.12 -15.34
CA SER A 8 2.08 -5.87 -14.60
C SER A 8 2.00 -5.58 -13.11
N LEU A 9 2.35 -6.58 -12.32
CA LEU A 9 2.53 -6.46 -10.87
C LEU A 9 4.00 -6.17 -10.58
N GLY A 10 4.25 -5.21 -9.70
CA GLY A 10 5.57 -4.94 -9.14
C GLY A 10 5.55 -5.09 -7.62
N CYS A 11 6.35 -6.00 -7.09
CA CYS A 11 6.54 -6.12 -5.65
C CYS A 11 7.65 -5.17 -5.17
N TYR A 12 7.32 -4.36 -4.18
CA TYR A 12 8.20 -3.35 -3.57
C TYR A 12 8.46 -3.72 -2.11
N MET A 13 9.71 -3.65 -1.67
CA MET A 13 10.03 -3.78 -0.26
C MET A 13 9.84 -2.42 0.42
N ASN A 14 8.93 -2.32 1.38
CA ASN A 14 8.91 -1.18 2.29
C ASN A 14 10.11 -1.31 3.23
N LEU A 15 11.02 -0.34 3.21
CA LEU A 15 12.27 -0.43 3.98
C LEU A 15 12.04 -0.42 5.50
N GLY A 16 10.89 0.08 5.97
CA GLY A 16 10.46 -0.06 7.37
C GLY A 16 10.23 -1.51 7.81
N SER A 17 10.10 -2.45 6.85
CA SER A 17 10.01 -3.89 7.14
C SER A 17 11.35 -4.51 7.54
N LEU A 18 12.46 -3.83 7.28
CA LEU A 18 13.79 -4.30 7.63
C LEU A 18 14.20 -3.76 9.01
N GLU A 19 15.11 -4.46 9.67
CA GLU A 19 15.77 -3.90 10.85
C GLU A 19 16.52 -2.62 10.47
N ALA A 20 16.58 -1.64 11.40
CA ALA A 20 17.17 -0.34 11.13
C ALA A 20 18.64 -0.43 10.64
N SER A 21 19.41 -1.40 11.15
CA SER A 21 20.80 -1.66 10.75
C SER A 21 20.91 -2.15 9.30
N VAL A 22 19.94 -2.93 8.84
CA VAL A 22 19.89 -3.49 7.47
C VAL A 22 19.35 -2.46 6.50
N HIS A 23 18.26 -1.78 6.85
CA HIS A 23 17.55 -0.86 5.95
C HIS A 23 18.37 0.39 5.61
N THR A 24 19.34 0.77 6.42
CA THR A 24 20.26 1.91 6.16
C THR A 24 21.44 1.55 5.27
N SER A 25 21.69 0.26 5.04
CA SER A 25 22.81 -0.25 4.25
C SER A 25 22.44 -0.36 2.76
N ASP A 26 23.33 0.06 1.85
CA ASP A 26 23.14 -0.16 0.40
C ASP A 26 23.21 -1.66 0.04
N ALA A 27 23.84 -2.48 0.85
CA ALA A 27 23.84 -3.94 0.67
C ALA A 27 22.42 -4.53 0.73
N SER A 28 21.48 -3.88 1.42
CA SER A 28 20.09 -4.29 1.46
C SER A 28 19.41 -4.25 0.08
N PHE A 29 19.78 -3.30 -0.79
CA PHE A 29 19.21 -3.21 -2.14
C PHE A 29 19.58 -4.40 -3.03
N HIS A 30 20.79 -4.95 -2.88
CA HIS A 30 21.20 -6.18 -3.56
C HIS A 30 20.36 -7.37 -3.09
N ALA A 31 20.21 -7.56 -1.78
CA ALA A 31 19.41 -8.65 -1.22
C ALA A 31 17.92 -8.53 -1.63
N ILE A 32 17.36 -7.33 -1.62
CA ILE A 32 15.99 -7.05 -2.06
C ILE A 32 15.81 -7.44 -3.53
N ARG A 33 16.73 -7.03 -4.40
CA ARG A 33 16.70 -7.39 -5.81
C ARG A 33 16.83 -8.90 -6.04
N GLU A 34 17.78 -9.56 -5.36
CA GLU A 34 18.00 -11.00 -5.44
C GLU A 34 16.77 -11.80 -4.98
N ALA A 35 16.02 -11.28 -4.01
CA ALA A 35 14.75 -11.83 -3.56
C ALA A 35 13.58 -11.62 -4.54
N GLY A 36 13.81 -10.97 -5.69
CA GLY A 36 12.82 -10.81 -6.76
C GLY A 36 11.95 -9.55 -6.67
N TYR A 37 12.25 -8.63 -5.74
CA TYR A 37 11.59 -7.33 -5.71
C TYR A 37 12.02 -6.47 -6.91
N VAL A 38 11.09 -5.66 -7.40
CA VAL A 38 11.35 -4.73 -8.52
C VAL A 38 11.50 -3.29 -8.06
N GLY A 39 11.33 -3.02 -6.76
CA GLY A 39 11.48 -1.69 -6.21
C GLY A 39 11.51 -1.67 -4.68
N VAL A 40 11.71 -0.48 -4.16
CA VAL A 40 11.73 -0.17 -2.73
C VAL A 40 10.83 1.02 -2.42
N GLN A 41 10.28 1.02 -1.21
CA GLN A 41 9.54 2.16 -0.67
C GLN A 41 10.27 2.73 0.54
N PHE A 42 10.50 4.04 0.51
CA PHE A 42 11.05 4.79 1.63
C PHE A 42 9.92 5.37 2.50
N GLY A 43 10.03 5.21 3.81
CA GLY A 43 9.11 5.85 4.78
C GLY A 43 9.30 7.36 4.87
N ASP A 44 10.56 7.80 4.77
CA ASP A 44 10.96 9.20 4.71
C ASP A 44 11.70 9.48 3.40
N PHE A 45 11.83 10.75 3.03
CA PHE A 45 12.60 11.12 1.84
C PHE A 45 14.10 10.89 2.08
N PRO A 46 14.72 9.94 1.37
CA PRO A 46 16.14 9.64 1.50
C PRO A 46 17.01 10.72 0.87
N THR A 47 18.32 10.62 1.06
CA THR A 47 19.29 11.39 0.24
C THR A 47 19.22 10.95 -1.23
N GLN A 48 19.58 11.85 -2.13
CA GLN A 48 19.58 11.55 -3.56
C GLN A 48 20.51 10.37 -3.91
N ASP A 49 21.64 10.25 -3.22
CA ASP A 49 22.58 9.13 -3.41
C ASP A 49 21.92 7.77 -3.15
N ARG A 50 21.07 7.67 -2.14
CA ARG A 50 20.34 6.42 -1.86
C ARG A 50 19.29 6.10 -2.91
N VAL A 51 18.61 7.10 -3.45
CA VAL A 51 17.69 6.91 -4.59
C VAL A 51 18.47 6.37 -5.79
N GLN A 52 19.60 7.00 -6.11
CA GLN A 52 20.46 6.59 -7.22
C GLN A 52 21.05 5.19 -7.02
N ALA A 53 21.45 4.83 -5.80
CA ALA A 53 21.94 3.49 -5.48
C ALA A 53 20.88 2.40 -5.76
N ALA A 54 19.61 2.61 -5.37
CA ALA A 54 18.53 1.70 -5.69
C ALA A 54 18.27 1.63 -7.21
N GLN A 55 18.20 2.79 -7.88
CA GLN A 55 17.96 2.88 -9.33
C GLN A 55 19.10 2.27 -10.16
N ALA A 56 20.36 2.37 -9.72
CA ALA A 56 21.51 1.74 -10.37
C ALA A 56 21.42 0.21 -10.41
N LEU A 57 20.68 -0.38 -9.47
CA LEU A 57 20.34 -1.80 -9.45
C LEU A 57 19.06 -2.14 -10.24
N GLY A 58 18.45 -1.15 -10.91
CA GLY A 58 17.20 -1.32 -11.65
C GLY A 58 15.97 -1.44 -10.75
N LEU A 59 16.07 -1.05 -9.46
CA LEU A 59 14.93 -0.97 -8.56
C LEU A 59 14.16 0.33 -8.78
N GLY A 60 12.83 0.22 -8.92
CA GLY A 60 11.94 1.37 -8.84
C GLY A 60 11.93 1.95 -7.43
N VAL A 61 11.60 3.22 -7.31
CA VAL A 61 11.59 3.91 -6.01
C VAL A 61 10.25 4.59 -5.81
N CYS A 62 9.62 4.34 -4.68
CA CYS A 62 8.46 5.08 -4.22
C CYS A 62 8.66 5.54 -2.77
N GLY A 63 7.80 6.42 -2.30
CA GLY A 63 7.90 6.97 -0.96
C GLY A 63 6.55 7.07 -0.29
N SER A 64 6.57 7.60 0.93
CA SER A 64 5.36 7.92 1.67
C SER A 64 5.41 9.32 2.26
N GLY A 65 4.26 9.82 2.71
CA GLY A 65 4.19 11.11 3.40
C GLY A 65 2.82 11.38 4.00
N ARG A 66 2.73 12.51 4.72
CA ARG A 66 1.47 12.97 5.34
C ARG A 66 1.06 14.33 4.81
N ILE A 67 -0.22 14.49 4.55
CA ILE A 67 -0.85 15.70 4.04
C ILE A 67 -1.94 16.13 5.04
N ASN A 68 -1.71 17.25 5.74
CA ASN A 68 -2.67 17.79 6.71
C ASN A 68 -3.25 19.14 6.26
N ALA A 69 -2.83 19.65 5.10
CA ALA A 69 -3.35 20.87 4.50
C ALA A 69 -3.17 20.81 2.97
N PRO A 70 -4.03 21.49 2.18
CA PRO A 70 -3.93 21.50 0.72
C PRO A 70 -2.54 21.82 0.16
N ALA A 71 -1.85 22.83 0.72
CA ALA A 71 -0.50 23.18 0.28
C ALA A 71 0.52 22.05 0.47
N GLY A 72 0.32 21.18 1.48
CA GLY A 72 1.16 20.03 1.72
C GLY A 72 1.11 18.99 0.60
N ALA A 73 -0.04 18.84 -0.07
CA ALA A 73 -0.18 17.94 -1.21
C ALA A 73 0.74 18.35 -2.36
N PHE A 74 0.76 19.64 -2.70
CA PHE A 74 1.62 20.16 -3.77
C PHE A 74 3.10 20.05 -3.43
N ALA A 75 3.46 20.43 -2.19
CA ALA A 75 4.86 20.34 -1.75
C ALA A 75 5.38 18.90 -1.77
N LEU A 76 4.56 17.95 -1.31
CA LEU A 76 4.92 16.54 -1.28
C LEU A 76 5.02 15.94 -2.69
N ALA A 77 4.05 16.24 -3.56
CA ALA A 77 4.05 15.79 -4.94
C ALA A 77 5.26 16.32 -5.72
N GLN A 78 5.57 17.62 -5.57
CA GLN A 78 6.76 18.21 -6.18
C GLN A 78 8.02 17.52 -5.69
N LYS A 79 8.19 17.38 -4.38
CA LYS A 79 9.36 16.75 -3.79
C LYS A 79 9.54 15.30 -4.28
N GLY A 80 8.45 14.52 -4.38
CA GLY A 80 8.49 13.16 -4.91
C GLY A 80 8.92 13.13 -6.38
N ALA A 81 8.35 13.99 -7.21
CA ALA A 81 8.72 14.11 -8.62
C ALA A 81 10.19 14.52 -8.79
N ASP A 82 10.65 15.53 -8.06
CA ASP A 82 12.04 16.01 -8.09
C ASP A 82 13.03 14.96 -7.60
N SER A 83 12.60 14.07 -6.69
CA SER A 83 13.41 12.95 -6.19
C SER A 83 13.42 11.74 -7.14
N GLY A 84 12.64 11.77 -8.23
CA GLY A 84 12.55 10.68 -9.19
C GLY A 84 11.76 9.47 -8.69
N PHE A 85 10.78 9.69 -7.80
CA PHE A 85 9.89 8.64 -7.34
C PHE A 85 8.84 8.29 -8.39
N GLU A 86 8.47 7.01 -8.47
CA GLU A 86 7.41 6.52 -9.36
C GLU A 86 6.02 6.89 -8.84
N CYS A 87 5.84 6.91 -7.52
CA CYS A 87 4.60 7.30 -6.84
C CYS A 87 4.85 7.59 -5.36
N LEU A 88 3.81 8.07 -4.68
CA LEU A 88 3.79 8.25 -3.22
C LEU A 88 2.51 7.64 -2.65
N THR A 89 2.63 6.95 -1.52
CA THR A 89 1.49 6.64 -0.65
C THR A 89 1.34 7.75 0.39
N VAL A 90 0.12 8.19 0.66
CA VAL A 90 -0.09 9.35 1.52
C VAL A 90 -1.15 9.13 2.59
N HIS A 91 -0.79 9.45 3.83
CA HIS A 91 -1.75 9.64 4.90
C HIS A 91 -2.35 11.04 4.79
N VAL A 92 -3.66 11.17 4.68
CA VAL A 92 -4.32 12.46 4.54
C VAL A 92 -5.20 12.73 5.75
N GLY A 93 -4.99 13.88 6.38
CA GLY A 93 -5.69 14.28 7.60
C GLY A 93 -5.37 13.41 8.82
N TRP A 94 -6.19 13.57 9.86
CA TRP A 94 -6.11 12.87 11.13
C TRP A 94 -7.38 12.07 11.50
N GLY A 95 -8.40 12.06 10.60
CA GLY A 95 -9.69 11.42 10.83
C GLY A 95 -10.65 12.23 11.71
N MET A 96 -10.33 13.49 11.98
CA MET A 96 -11.15 14.43 12.75
C MET A 96 -11.74 15.54 11.87
N GLU A 97 -11.39 15.58 10.60
CA GLU A 97 -11.83 16.55 9.62
C GLU A 97 -13.33 16.41 9.35
N ASP A 98 -14.03 17.55 9.22
CA ASP A 98 -15.39 17.56 8.69
C ASP A 98 -15.40 17.26 7.18
N ASP A 99 -16.59 17.02 6.63
CA ASP A 99 -16.70 16.64 5.22
C ASP A 99 -16.20 17.74 4.26
N ALA A 100 -16.36 19.02 4.61
CA ALA A 100 -15.87 20.11 3.78
C ALA A 100 -14.33 20.18 3.75
N GLU A 101 -13.69 19.89 4.87
CA GLU A 101 -12.23 19.81 4.95
C GLU A 101 -11.69 18.56 4.25
N VAL A 102 -12.36 17.42 4.41
CA VAL A 102 -12.06 16.18 3.66
C VAL A 102 -12.11 16.42 2.16
N ASP A 103 -13.16 17.10 1.67
CA ASP A 103 -13.32 17.41 0.25
C ASP A 103 -12.20 18.33 -0.27
N ARG A 104 -11.80 19.36 0.53
CA ARG A 104 -10.68 20.23 0.17
C ARG A 104 -9.34 19.49 0.08
N LEU A 105 -9.09 18.57 1.02
CA LEU A 105 -7.88 17.74 1.02
C LEU A 105 -7.86 16.77 -0.17
N ALA A 106 -8.97 16.10 -0.46
CA ALA A 106 -9.08 15.18 -1.59
C ALA A 106 -8.87 15.90 -2.93
N ALA A 107 -9.51 17.06 -3.12
CA ALA A 107 -9.32 17.88 -4.32
C ALA A 107 -7.85 18.31 -4.50
N ALA A 108 -7.19 18.73 -3.42
CA ALA A 108 -5.78 19.15 -3.45
C ALA A 108 -4.84 17.97 -3.79
N VAL A 109 -5.11 16.76 -3.29
CA VAL A 109 -4.35 15.55 -3.63
C VAL A 109 -4.45 15.25 -5.13
N ILE A 110 -5.67 15.29 -5.69
CA ILE A 110 -5.90 15.04 -7.11
C ILE A 110 -5.18 16.10 -7.96
N GLU A 111 -5.37 17.38 -7.65
CA GLU A 111 -4.75 18.48 -8.38
C GLU A 111 -3.21 18.42 -8.31
N ALA A 112 -2.64 18.15 -7.14
CA ALA A 112 -1.20 18.02 -6.95
C ALA A 112 -0.61 16.84 -7.75
N SER A 113 -1.29 15.69 -7.73
CA SER A 113 -0.91 14.50 -8.50
C SER A 113 -0.88 14.81 -10.00
N GLN A 114 -1.92 15.44 -10.53
CA GLN A 114 -2.02 15.81 -11.94
C GLN A 114 -0.97 16.85 -12.34
N LYS A 115 -0.79 17.90 -11.52
CA LYS A 115 0.14 19.00 -11.78
C LYS A 115 1.59 18.53 -11.84
N HIS A 116 1.99 17.69 -10.89
CA HIS A 116 3.38 17.20 -10.79
C HIS A 116 3.60 15.87 -11.52
N ARG A 117 2.53 15.28 -12.11
CA ARG A 117 2.56 14.02 -12.87
C ARG A 117 3.18 12.86 -12.08
N ILE A 118 2.83 12.80 -10.80
CA ILE A 118 3.21 11.72 -9.90
C ILE A 118 1.97 11.17 -9.20
N PRO A 119 1.67 9.87 -9.27
CA PRO A 119 0.55 9.29 -8.56
C PRO A 119 0.66 9.49 -7.05
N LEU A 120 -0.40 9.98 -6.43
CA LEU A 120 -0.57 10.08 -4.98
C LEU A 120 -1.68 9.12 -4.56
N TYR A 121 -1.33 8.02 -3.92
CA TYR A 121 -2.27 7.01 -3.45
C TYR A 121 -2.66 7.27 -2.00
N VAL A 122 -3.91 7.70 -1.76
CA VAL A 122 -4.42 7.94 -0.39
C VAL A 122 -4.64 6.62 0.31
N GLU A 123 -4.00 6.43 1.46
CA GLU A 123 -4.03 5.15 2.17
C GLU A 123 -5.30 4.99 3.01
N THR A 124 -5.86 3.76 2.98
CA THR A 124 -6.95 3.32 3.85
C THR A 124 -6.44 3.10 5.28
N HIS A 125 -5.83 4.14 5.86
CA HIS A 125 -5.19 4.08 7.16
C HIS A 125 -6.13 4.59 8.26
N ARG A 126 -6.09 3.94 9.44
CA ARG A 126 -6.73 4.46 10.66
C ARG A 126 -6.19 5.86 10.98
N ALA A 127 -6.97 6.72 11.63
CA ALA A 127 -6.63 8.11 11.91
C ALA A 127 -6.23 8.90 10.65
N THR A 128 -7.02 8.75 9.57
CA THR A 128 -6.96 9.54 8.33
C THR A 128 -8.38 9.78 7.80
N ILE A 129 -8.51 10.53 6.70
CA ILE A 129 -9.83 10.75 6.06
C ILE A 129 -10.46 9.47 5.51
N LEU A 130 -9.69 8.38 5.33
CA LEU A 130 -10.18 7.07 4.88
C LEU A 130 -10.25 6.03 6.01
N GLN A 131 -10.33 6.46 7.29
CA GLN A 131 -10.33 5.56 8.44
C GLN A 131 -11.56 4.63 8.50
N ASP A 132 -12.68 5.00 7.90
CA ASP A 132 -13.89 4.17 7.86
C ASP A 132 -14.41 3.93 6.45
N ILE A 133 -15.02 2.76 6.26
CA ILE A 133 -15.46 2.31 4.93
C ILE A 133 -16.64 3.12 4.38
N TRP A 134 -17.51 3.66 5.23
CA TRP A 134 -18.66 4.44 4.75
C TRP A 134 -18.17 5.75 4.15
N ARG A 135 -17.34 6.51 4.88
CA ARG A 135 -16.76 7.78 4.39
C ARG A 135 -15.93 7.54 3.14
N ALA A 136 -15.09 6.49 3.12
CA ALA A 136 -14.28 6.16 1.97
C ALA A 136 -15.11 5.93 0.71
N VAL A 137 -16.21 5.16 0.79
CA VAL A 137 -17.13 4.94 -0.33
C VAL A 137 -17.81 6.24 -0.78
N GLN A 138 -18.24 7.11 0.15
CA GLN A 138 -18.83 8.40 -0.23
C GLN A 138 -17.79 9.32 -0.88
N LEU A 139 -16.55 9.32 -0.38
CA LEU A 139 -15.49 10.18 -0.91
C LEU A 139 -15.12 9.81 -2.34
N VAL A 140 -14.90 8.53 -2.66
CA VAL A 140 -14.54 8.12 -4.03
C VAL A 140 -15.70 8.29 -5.01
N LYS A 141 -16.94 8.33 -4.53
CA LYS A 141 -18.11 8.69 -5.39
C LYS A 141 -18.13 10.18 -5.73
N ARG A 142 -17.71 11.05 -4.82
CA ARG A 142 -17.60 12.50 -5.05
C ARG A 142 -16.34 12.85 -5.85
N PHE A 143 -15.26 12.10 -5.65
CA PHE A 143 -13.95 12.33 -6.27
C PHE A 143 -13.50 11.05 -7.00
N PRO A 144 -14.06 10.76 -8.19
CA PRO A 144 -13.77 9.53 -8.93
C PRO A 144 -12.30 9.44 -9.43
N GLU A 145 -11.58 10.55 -9.45
CA GLU A 145 -10.15 10.61 -9.82
C GLU A 145 -9.23 10.32 -8.63
N LEU A 146 -9.75 10.19 -7.40
CA LEU A 146 -8.96 9.89 -6.23
C LEU A 146 -8.42 8.47 -6.32
N GLU A 147 -7.10 8.32 -6.31
CA GLU A 147 -6.46 7.02 -6.27
C GLU A 147 -6.11 6.60 -4.84
N VAL A 148 -6.21 5.31 -4.57
CA VAL A 148 -6.16 4.77 -3.21
C VAL A 148 -5.05 3.73 -3.08
N ASN A 149 -4.33 3.78 -1.95
CA ASN A 149 -3.50 2.69 -1.45
C ASN A 149 -4.30 1.82 -0.49
N CYS A 150 -4.39 0.54 -0.80
CA CYS A 150 -5.07 -0.45 0.03
C CYS A 150 -4.14 -0.96 1.14
N ASP A 151 -4.21 -0.41 2.34
CA ASP A 151 -3.84 -1.15 3.54
C ASP A 151 -5.13 -1.69 4.19
N PHE A 152 -5.54 -2.86 3.77
CA PHE A 152 -6.78 -3.48 4.21
C PHE A 152 -6.75 -3.86 5.70
N SER A 153 -5.57 -4.02 6.29
CA SER A 153 -5.40 -4.40 7.69
C SER A 153 -6.01 -3.39 8.66
N HIS A 154 -5.96 -2.09 8.32
CA HIS A 154 -6.56 -1.03 9.14
C HIS A 154 -8.07 -1.15 9.23
N TRP A 155 -8.76 -1.42 8.13
CA TRP A 155 -10.20 -1.63 8.13
C TRP A 155 -10.56 -2.99 8.70
N TYR A 156 -9.82 -4.04 8.34
CA TYR A 156 -10.09 -5.40 8.78
C TYR A 156 -10.12 -5.52 10.30
N THR A 157 -9.09 -4.99 10.95
CA THR A 157 -8.96 -5.00 12.40
C THR A 157 -9.80 -3.89 13.05
N GLY A 158 -9.67 -2.65 12.58
CA GLY A 158 -10.32 -1.49 13.21
C GLY A 158 -11.84 -1.47 13.14
N LEU A 159 -12.42 -2.13 12.13
CA LEU A 159 -13.87 -2.24 11.94
C LEU A 159 -14.37 -3.67 12.19
N GLU A 160 -13.54 -4.55 12.73
CA GLU A 160 -13.86 -5.94 13.00
C GLU A 160 -14.60 -6.60 11.83
N MET A 161 -14.04 -6.45 10.61
CA MET A 161 -14.76 -6.77 9.36
C MET A 161 -15.19 -8.24 9.26
N VAL A 162 -14.54 -9.14 9.98
CA VAL A 162 -14.87 -10.57 10.00
C VAL A 162 -16.27 -10.86 10.57
N TYR A 163 -16.75 -10.02 11.48
CA TYR A 163 -18.04 -10.21 12.10
C TYR A 163 -19.18 -9.65 11.26
N GLY A 164 -20.30 -10.35 11.18
CA GLY A 164 -21.45 -9.96 10.39
C GLY A 164 -21.34 -10.21 8.88
N GLY A 165 -20.32 -10.95 8.45
CA GLY A 165 -20.08 -11.34 7.05
C GLY A 165 -19.09 -10.40 6.37
N VAL A 166 -17.86 -10.85 6.23
CA VAL A 166 -16.77 -10.11 5.58
C VAL A 166 -17.07 -9.85 4.10
N GLU A 167 -17.74 -10.77 3.42
CA GLU A 167 -18.10 -10.68 2.00
C GLU A 167 -18.99 -9.47 1.72
N LYS A 168 -19.99 -9.22 2.56
CA LYS A 168 -20.89 -8.04 2.45
C LYS A 168 -20.12 -6.73 2.60
N LYS A 169 -19.13 -6.70 3.48
CA LYS A 169 -18.29 -5.51 3.70
C LYS A 169 -17.33 -5.30 2.52
N ILE A 170 -16.78 -6.37 1.96
CA ILE A 170 -15.96 -6.31 0.75
C ILE A 170 -16.80 -5.82 -0.45
N GLU A 171 -18.03 -6.32 -0.61
CA GLU A 171 -18.96 -5.84 -1.63
C GLU A 171 -19.26 -4.33 -1.43
N PHE A 172 -19.49 -3.90 -0.19
CA PHE A 172 -19.77 -2.49 0.12
C PHE A 172 -18.63 -1.56 -0.27
N ILE A 173 -17.37 -1.97 -0.08
CA ILE A 173 -16.18 -1.17 -0.43
C ILE A 173 -15.76 -1.29 -1.91
N HIS A 174 -16.49 -2.03 -2.74
CA HIS A 174 -16.14 -2.22 -4.14
C HIS A 174 -15.87 -0.91 -4.90
N PRO A 175 -16.61 0.20 -4.71
CA PRO A 175 -16.29 1.48 -5.35
C PRO A 175 -14.90 2.02 -4.99
N VAL A 176 -14.38 1.69 -3.80
CA VAL A 176 -13.02 2.06 -3.39
C VAL A 176 -12.00 1.12 -4.02
N ILE A 177 -12.31 -0.19 -4.07
CA ILE A 177 -11.47 -1.20 -4.74
C ILE A 177 -11.16 -0.80 -6.19
N GLU A 178 -12.14 -0.25 -6.90
CA GLU A 178 -11.97 0.25 -8.27
C GLU A 178 -11.00 1.43 -8.40
N ARG A 179 -10.62 2.08 -7.31
CA ARG A 179 -9.67 3.23 -7.26
C ARG A 179 -8.30 2.84 -6.74
N MET A 180 -8.12 1.59 -6.30
CA MET A 180 -6.84 1.14 -5.76
C MET A 180 -5.82 0.94 -6.87
N GLY A 181 -4.65 1.58 -6.71
CA GLY A 181 -3.50 1.50 -7.61
C GLY A 181 -2.23 1.06 -6.89
N PHE A 182 -2.31 0.94 -5.56
CA PHE A 182 -1.24 0.49 -4.68
C PHE A 182 -1.82 -0.41 -3.58
N ILE A 183 -1.04 -1.37 -3.09
CA ILE A 183 -1.34 -2.15 -1.89
C ILE A 183 -0.17 -2.03 -0.91
N HIS A 184 -0.44 -1.61 0.33
CA HIS A 184 0.40 -1.94 1.47
C HIS A 184 0.00 -3.31 1.97
N ALA A 185 0.89 -4.28 1.77
CA ALA A 185 0.63 -5.66 2.10
C ALA A 185 1.05 -5.97 3.52
N ARG A 186 0.06 -6.15 4.33
CA ARG A 186 0.13 -6.62 5.70
C ARG A 186 -1.12 -7.41 5.98
N ILE A 187 -1.01 -8.53 6.66
CA ILE A 187 -2.15 -9.34 7.06
C ILE A 187 -2.32 -9.24 8.57
N GLY A 188 -3.50 -8.80 8.98
CA GLY A 188 -3.94 -8.78 10.36
C GLY A 188 -5.00 -9.85 10.65
N ASN A 189 -5.36 -9.96 11.91
CA ASN A 189 -6.54 -10.69 12.35
C ASN A 189 -7.53 -9.71 13.02
N PRO A 190 -8.71 -10.14 13.48
CA PRO A 190 -9.67 -9.21 14.10
C PRO A 190 -9.15 -8.42 15.30
N GLY A 191 -8.15 -8.94 16.02
CA GLY A 191 -7.58 -8.30 17.19
C GLY A 191 -6.23 -7.61 17.00
N CYS A 192 -5.50 -7.92 15.94
CA CYS A 192 -4.15 -7.43 15.70
C CYS A 192 -3.93 -7.09 14.23
N ILE A 193 -3.36 -5.92 13.99
CA ILE A 193 -3.18 -5.37 12.64
C ILE A 193 -2.08 -6.10 11.84
N GLN A 194 -1.12 -6.71 12.52
CA GLN A 194 -0.04 -7.49 11.94
C GLN A 194 0.17 -8.76 12.75
N VAL A 195 0.15 -9.90 12.10
CA VAL A 195 0.31 -11.22 12.73
C VAL A 195 1.20 -12.12 11.89
N ASP A 196 1.78 -13.13 12.52
CA ASP A 196 2.43 -14.22 11.80
C ASP A 196 1.42 -14.97 10.91
N ILE A 197 1.73 -15.07 9.62
CA ILE A 197 0.92 -15.79 8.63
C ILE A 197 1.51 -17.16 8.26
N GLY A 198 2.62 -17.56 8.89
CA GLY A 198 3.32 -18.80 8.57
C GLY A 198 3.74 -18.87 7.10
N ASP A 199 3.34 -19.94 6.43
CA ASP A 199 3.53 -20.15 4.99
C ASP A 199 2.43 -19.55 4.10
N GLY A 200 1.46 -18.85 4.71
CA GLY A 200 0.30 -18.26 4.02
C GLY A 200 -0.88 -19.22 3.84
N ASP A 201 -0.88 -20.38 4.50
CA ASP A 201 -1.98 -21.34 4.39
C ASP A 201 -3.26 -20.81 5.07
N SER A 202 -4.29 -20.60 4.25
CA SER A 202 -5.61 -20.14 4.71
C SER A 202 -6.41 -21.20 5.45
N ALA A 203 -6.06 -22.48 5.36
CA ALA A 203 -6.72 -23.54 6.11
C ALA A 203 -6.42 -23.43 7.61
N THR A 204 -5.21 -22.99 7.96
CA THR A 204 -4.79 -22.77 9.34
C THR A 204 -5.04 -21.33 9.81
N ARG A 205 -5.10 -20.38 8.88
CA ARG A 205 -5.31 -18.94 9.14
C ARG A 205 -6.38 -18.36 8.20
N PRO A 206 -7.68 -18.50 8.54
CA PRO A 206 -8.79 -18.14 7.62
C PRO A 206 -8.77 -16.67 7.16
N TYR A 207 -8.23 -15.76 7.99
CA TYR A 207 -8.11 -14.35 7.63
C TYR A 207 -7.18 -14.12 6.43
N VAL A 208 -6.21 -14.98 6.14
CA VAL A 208 -5.37 -14.90 4.93
C VAL A 208 -6.24 -14.95 3.67
N ALA A 209 -7.26 -15.83 3.63
CA ALA A 209 -8.18 -15.91 2.50
C ALA A 209 -8.96 -14.61 2.27
N HIS A 210 -9.32 -13.89 3.34
CA HIS A 210 -10.03 -12.61 3.22
C HIS A 210 -9.17 -11.55 2.55
N PHE A 211 -7.90 -11.43 2.94
CA PHE A 211 -6.95 -10.52 2.30
C PHE A 211 -6.69 -10.90 0.84
N CYS A 212 -6.45 -12.16 0.55
CA CYS A 212 -6.28 -12.66 -0.83
C CYS A 212 -7.52 -12.38 -1.69
N THR A 213 -8.73 -12.45 -1.12
CA THR A 213 -9.97 -12.10 -1.83
C THR A 213 -9.98 -10.61 -2.21
N VAL A 214 -9.65 -9.72 -1.28
CA VAL A 214 -9.57 -8.28 -1.55
C VAL A 214 -8.49 -7.98 -2.58
N TRP A 215 -7.28 -8.52 -2.41
CA TRP A 215 -6.17 -8.30 -3.37
C TRP A 215 -6.52 -8.80 -4.77
N THR A 216 -7.17 -9.97 -4.90
CA THR A 216 -7.62 -10.48 -6.18
C THR A 216 -8.64 -9.52 -6.84
N GLN A 217 -9.59 -8.96 -6.07
CA GLN A 217 -10.56 -7.99 -6.59
C GLN A 217 -9.88 -6.68 -7.00
N VAL A 218 -8.91 -6.20 -6.22
CA VAL A 218 -8.11 -5.00 -6.56
C VAL A 218 -7.36 -5.22 -7.88
N PHE A 219 -6.69 -6.36 -8.03
CA PHE A 219 -6.00 -6.70 -9.28
C PHE A 219 -6.97 -6.85 -10.46
N SER A 220 -8.14 -7.47 -10.25
CA SER A 220 -9.17 -7.58 -11.30
C SER A 220 -9.70 -6.21 -11.73
N ALA A 221 -9.84 -5.27 -10.80
CA ALA A 221 -10.22 -3.89 -11.12
C ALA A 221 -9.11 -3.16 -11.88
N TYR A 222 -7.85 -3.32 -11.48
CA TYR A 222 -6.70 -2.77 -12.18
C TYR A 222 -6.60 -3.28 -13.62
N LEU A 223 -6.79 -4.58 -13.86
CA LEU A 223 -6.71 -5.18 -15.19
C LEU A 223 -7.79 -4.67 -16.17
N LYS A 224 -8.89 -4.13 -15.65
CA LYS A 224 -9.98 -3.52 -16.48
C LYS A 224 -9.73 -2.06 -16.83
N ARG A 225 -8.78 -1.39 -16.18
CA ARG A 225 -8.42 0.00 -16.46
C ARG A 225 -7.34 0.08 -17.55
N PRO A 226 -7.20 1.19 -18.28
CA PRO A 226 -6.04 1.39 -19.14
C PRO A 226 -4.74 1.26 -18.35
N ALA A 227 -3.77 0.48 -18.85
CA ALA A 227 -2.47 0.34 -18.20
C ALA A 227 -1.65 1.63 -18.38
N THR A 228 -1.51 2.40 -17.33
CA THR A 228 -0.68 3.61 -17.29
C THR A 228 0.62 3.39 -16.54
N HIS A 229 0.56 2.56 -15.50
CA HIS A 229 1.69 2.23 -14.62
C HIS A 229 1.58 0.75 -14.21
N ARG A 230 2.72 0.16 -13.78
CA ARG A 230 2.67 -1.13 -13.10
C ARG A 230 1.88 -0.99 -11.80
N PHE A 231 1.21 -2.03 -11.38
CA PHE A 231 0.58 -2.06 -10.06
C PHE A 231 1.66 -2.26 -8.99
N CYS A 232 1.67 -1.42 -7.96
CA CYS A 232 2.64 -1.51 -6.89
C CYS A 232 2.06 -2.29 -5.69
N PHE A 233 2.76 -3.35 -5.29
CA PHE A 233 2.46 -4.14 -4.11
C PHE A 233 3.64 -4.02 -3.14
N GLY A 234 3.49 -3.17 -2.12
CA GLY A 234 4.50 -2.92 -1.11
C GLY A 234 4.34 -3.85 0.08
N THR A 235 5.31 -4.72 0.36
CA THR A 235 5.31 -5.50 1.61
C THR A 235 5.69 -4.58 2.76
N GLU A 236 4.71 -4.31 3.64
CA GLU A 236 4.87 -3.38 4.76
C GLU A 236 4.63 -4.08 6.09
N LEU A 237 5.70 -4.62 6.66
CA LEU A 237 5.72 -5.27 7.97
C LEU A 237 6.55 -4.44 8.93
N LEU A 238 5.89 -3.68 9.78
CA LEU A 238 6.55 -2.70 10.64
C LEU A 238 6.93 -3.31 11.98
N GLY A 239 7.97 -2.75 12.61
CA GLY A 239 8.57 -3.29 13.82
C GLY A 239 7.77 -3.04 15.10
N PRO A 240 8.20 -3.66 16.22
CA PRO A 240 7.55 -3.50 17.51
C PRO A 240 7.77 -2.13 18.15
N GLU A 241 8.81 -1.40 17.74
CA GLU A 241 9.12 -0.04 18.21
C GLU A 241 8.04 0.97 17.87
N ILE A 242 7.21 0.69 16.84
CA ILE A 242 6.04 1.48 16.47
C ILE A 242 4.72 0.70 16.65
N TYR A 243 4.75 -0.36 17.45
CA TYR A 243 3.59 -1.12 17.91
C TYR A 243 2.81 -1.89 16.82
N TYR A 244 3.46 -2.29 15.72
CA TYR A 244 2.84 -3.12 14.69
C TYR A 244 3.15 -4.60 14.87
N ALA A 245 4.42 -4.97 14.91
CA ALA A 245 4.81 -6.35 15.17
C ALA A 245 4.46 -6.75 16.61
N ARG A 246 3.88 -7.93 16.77
CA ARG A 246 3.64 -8.53 18.08
C ARG A 246 4.95 -9.09 18.65
N THR A 247 5.07 -9.04 19.96
CA THR A 247 6.22 -9.61 20.67
C THR A 247 5.77 -10.58 21.74
N PHE A 248 6.53 -11.67 21.88
CA PHE A 248 6.37 -12.65 22.94
C PHE A 248 7.71 -12.84 23.64
N ASN A 249 7.76 -12.63 24.95
CA ASN A 249 9.00 -12.68 25.74
C ASN A 249 10.13 -11.79 25.16
N GLY A 250 9.78 -10.59 24.65
CA GLY A 250 10.73 -9.64 24.09
C GLY A 250 11.28 -9.97 22.70
N LYS A 251 10.69 -10.96 22.02
CA LYS A 251 11.04 -11.32 20.64
C LYS A 251 9.83 -11.10 19.74
N GLU A 252 10.09 -10.66 18.52
CA GLU A 252 9.04 -10.58 17.49
C GLU A 252 8.42 -11.97 17.25
N GLU A 253 7.13 -11.98 16.92
CA GLU A 253 6.37 -13.20 16.66
C GLU A 253 6.90 -14.00 15.48
N SER A 254 7.40 -13.30 14.46
CA SER A 254 7.92 -13.89 13.22
C SER A 254 9.02 -13.00 12.63
N ASP A 255 9.81 -13.58 11.74
CA ASP A 255 10.78 -12.86 10.93
C ASP A 255 10.05 -12.07 9.83
N ARG A 256 10.20 -10.75 9.84
CA ARG A 256 9.53 -9.84 8.89
C ARG A 256 9.99 -10.04 7.44
N TRP A 257 11.26 -10.39 7.23
CA TRP A 257 11.77 -10.69 5.90
C TRP A 257 11.14 -11.95 5.32
N GLU A 258 11.12 -13.04 6.08
CA GLU A 258 10.49 -14.29 5.66
C GLU A 258 8.99 -14.11 5.41
N GLN A 259 8.30 -13.38 6.28
CA GLN A 259 6.88 -13.07 6.09
C GLN A 259 6.63 -12.18 4.85
N ALA A 260 7.53 -11.26 4.54
CA ALA A 260 7.44 -10.43 3.34
C ALA A 260 7.55 -11.28 2.06
N LEU A 261 8.40 -12.30 2.04
CA LEU A 261 8.50 -13.26 0.93
C LEU A 261 7.21 -14.07 0.75
N VAL A 262 6.57 -14.47 1.84
CA VAL A 262 5.24 -15.12 1.79
C VAL A 262 4.19 -14.18 1.19
N LEU A 263 4.18 -12.91 1.58
CA LEU A 263 3.26 -11.91 1.00
C LEU A 263 3.48 -11.74 -0.51
N VAL A 264 4.73 -11.72 -0.99
CA VAL A 264 5.06 -11.68 -2.43
C VAL A 264 4.51 -12.90 -3.16
N LYS A 265 4.66 -14.10 -2.59
CA LYS A 265 4.08 -15.34 -3.15
C LYS A 265 2.56 -15.20 -3.29
N LEU A 266 1.87 -14.81 -2.20
CA LEU A 266 0.42 -14.63 -2.20
C LEU A 266 -0.04 -13.56 -3.22
N ALA A 267 0.71 -12.46 -3.36
CA ALA A 267 0.40 -11.42 -4.35
C ALA A 267 0.44 -11.96 -5.78
N ASN A 268 1.47 -12.73 -6.13
CA ASN A 268 1.60 -13.33 -7.46
C ASN A 268 0.48 -14.35 -7.74
N GLU A 269 0.09 -15.14 -6.75
CA GLU A 269 -1.06 -16.07 -6.86
C GLU A 269 -2.37 -15.31 -7.08
N CYS A 270 -2.63 -14.25 -6.30
CA CYS A 270 -3.81 -13.39 -6.46
C CYS A 270 -3.84 -12.67 -7.83
N PHE A 271 -2.69 -12.17 -8.30
CA PHE A 271 -2.59 -11.52 -9.60
C PHE A 271 -2.84 -12.49 -10.74
N SER A 272 -2.24 -13.68 -10.70
CA SER A 272 -2.47 -14.75 -11.70
C SER A 272 -3.93 -15.17 -11.72
N LYS A 273 -4.58 -15.29 -10.56
CA LYS A 273 -6.01 -15.58 -10.45
C LYS A 273 -6.87 -14.47 -11.08
N ALA A 274 -6.53 -13.21 -10.85
CA ALA A 274 -7.21 -12.07 -11.45
C ALA A 274 -7.08 -12.07 -12.99
N GLN A 275 -5.89 -12.38 -13.52
CA GLN A 275 -5.67 -12.51 -14.98
C GLN A 275 -6.49 -13.64 -15.61
N GLY A 276 -6.70 -14.75 -14.92
CA GLY A 276 -7.54 -15.85 -15.40
C GLY A 276 -9.05 -15.56 -15.34
N GLN A 277 -9.46 -14.45 -14.69
CA GLN A 277 -10.86 -14.01 -14.57
C GLN A 277 -11.18 -12.79 -15.48
N ALA A 278 -10.17 -12.13 -16.03
CA ALA A 278 -10.27 -10.96 -16.91
C ALA A 278 -10.44 -11.41 -18.37
#